data_5cb8627be7bfdd91e13baa3bd1a2d5e7
#
_entry.id   5cb8627be7bfdd91e13baa3bd1a2d5e7
#
_cell.length_a   1.000
_cell.length_b   1.000
_cell.length_c   1.000
_cell.angle_alpha   90.00
_cell.angle_beta   90.00
_cell.angle_gamma   90.00
#
_symmetry.space_group_name_H-M   'P 1'
#
loop_
_entity.id
_entity.type
_entity.pdbx_description
1 polymer ?
#
loop_
_entity_poly.entity_id
_entity_poly.type
_entity_poly.pdbx_seq_one_letter_code
_entity_poly.pdbx_strand_id
1 'polypeptide(L)'
;AQGERGQTRIYHLRRLNNWVKAEIIQQACRGKEAPSILDLACGKGGDLGKFIRAAPGRYVGVDIAKTSLEDAVERLNSDSRRWGAVPVTLVECSLGGSSILEASPRQVYADQAWSTAPYAIPKSMFDVASMQFALHYMFESEQRASRLFSDVFGALKPGGSLVATTVNCTALCARILSTANPASSDMTPPTTDIAEWYVCTIDHEPPMDEKGLTLLCLLYTSDAA
;
A
#
# COMPACT_ATOMS: atom_id res chain seq x y z
N ALA A 1 -13.23 -21.07 13.15
CA ALA A 1 -12.09 -20.23 12.84
C ALA A 1 -12.26 -18.73 13.17
N GLN A 2 -13.47 -18.21 13.49
CA GLN A 2 -13.67 -16.82 13.90
C GLN A 2 -13.36 -16.57 15.40
N GLY A 3 -13.46 -17.58 16.26
CA GLY A 3 -13.23 -17.45 17.70
C GLY A 3 -11.75 -17.22 18.10
N GLU A 4 -10.80 -17.77 17.33
CA GLU A 4 -9.38 -17.70 17.67
C GLU A 4 -8.69 -16.37 17.30
N ARG A 5 -9.24 -15.62 16.36
CA ARG A 5 -8.66 -14.33 15.91
C ARG A 5 -8.76 -13.22 16.97
N GLY A 6 -9.72 -13.31 17.91
CA GLY A 6 -9.92 -12.33 18.96
C GLY A 6 -8.96 -12.48 20.15
N GLN A 7 -8.22 -13.59 20.25
CA GLN A 7 -7.31 -13.89 21.36
C GLN A 7 -5.83 -13.64 21.06
N THR A 8 -5.47 -13.20 19.83
CA THR A 8 -4.08 -12.93 19.50
C THR A 8 -3.60 -11.62 20.14
N ARG A 9 -2.37 -11.60 20.70
CA ARG A 9 -1.73 -10.40 21.32
C ARG A 9 -1.78 -9.18 20.40
N ILE A 10 -1.85 -9.39 19.06
CA ILE A 10 -1.86 -8.32 18.05
C ILE A 10 -3.28 -7.99 17.52
N TYR A 11 -4.34 -8.43 18.22
CA TYR A 11 -5.71 -8.20 17.75
C TYR A 11 -6.06 -6.71 17.66
N HIS A 12 -5.77 -5.96 18.72
CA HIS A 12 -6.04 -4.52 18.78
C HIS A 12 -5.22 -3.76 17.73
N LEU A 13 -3.94 -4.13 17.58
CA LEU A 13 -3.05 -3.58 16.58
C LEU A 13 -3.59 -3.81 15.15
N ARG A 14 -4.04 -5.02 14.85
CA ARG A 14 -4.65 -5.32 13.54
C ARG A 14 -5.91 -4.49 13.28
N ARG A 15 -6.74 -4.28 14.31
CA ARG A 15 -7.93 -3.43 14.18
C ARG A 15 -7.56 -1.98 13.89
N LEU A 16 -6.60 -1.44 14.62
CA LEU A 16 -6.09 -0.10 14.43
C LEU A 16 -5.51 0.06 13.02
N ASN A 17 -4.61 -0.84 12.60
CA ASN A 17 -4.03 -0.81 11.26
C ASN A 17 -5.10 -0.88 10.15
N ASN A 18 -6.12 -1.71 10.33
CA ASN A 18 -7.22 -1.80 9.38
C ASN A 18 -8.06 -0.52 9.35
N TRP A 19 -8.29 0.11 10.49
CA TRP A 19 -8.99 1.39 10.56
C TRP A 19 -8.20 2.49 9.87
N VAL A 20 -6.91 2.63 10.18
CA VAL A 20 -6.01 3.62 9.56
C VAL A 20 -6.00 3.46 8.04
N LYS A 21 -5.76 2.25 7.55
CA LYS A 21 -5.78 1.99 6.10
C LYS A 21 -7.12 2.37 5.47
N ALA A 22 -8.22 2.06 6.15
CA ALA A 22 -9.55 2.42 5.64
C ALA A 22 -9.72 3.93 5.53
N GLU A 23 -9.26 4.67 6.55
CA GLU A 23 -9.40 6.12 6.58
C GLU A 23 -8.57 6.80 5.49
N ILE A 24 -7.27 6.46 5.36
CA ILE A 24 -6.41 7.08 4.35
C ILE A 24 -6.83 6.74 2.91
N ILE A 25 -7.26 5.51 2.66
CA ILE A 25 -7.79 5.10 1.35
C ILE A 25 -9.06 5.88 1.04
N GLN A 26 -9.98 5.99 2.01
CA GLN A 26 -11.22 6.72 1.81
C GLN A 26 -10.98 8.21 1.60
N GLN A 27 -10.04 8.81 2.34
CA GLN A 27 -9.66 10.20 2.16
C GLN A 27 -9.06 10.46 0.77
N ALA A 28 -8.18 9.57 0.29
CA ALA A 28 -7.58 9.70 -1.05
C ALA A 28 -8.60 9.56 -2.19
N CYS A 29 -9.67 8.79 -1.96
CA CYS A 29 -10.75 8.60 -2.94
C CYS A 29 -11.85 9.67 -2.83
N ARG A 30 -11.86 10.51 -1.78
CA ARG A 30 -12.93 11.49 -1.54
C ARG A 30 -13.06 12.49 -2.69
N GLY A 31 -14.29 12.69 -3.16
CA GLY A 31 -14.60 13.63 -4.25
C GLY A 31 -14.21 13.14 -5.64
N LYS A 32 -13.71 11.91 -5.77
CA LYS A 32 -13.42 11.28 -7.06
C LYS A 32 -14.58 10.37 -7.45
N GLU A 33 -15.09 10.54 -8.66
CA GLU A 33 -16.13 9.69 -9.22
C GLU A 33 -15.48 8.47 -9.88
N ALA A 34 -15.90 7.27 -9.50
CA ALA A 34 -15.38 6.01 -10.01
C ALA A 34 -13.83 5.96 -10.12
N PRO A 35 -13.07 6.20 -9.02
CA PRO A 35 -11.62 6.35 -9.09
C PRO A 35 -10.93 5.11 -9.65
N SER A 36 -9.89 5.31 -10.45
CA SER A 36 -8.99 4.26 -10.90
C SER A 36 -7.92 4.03 -9.83
N ILE A 37 -7.82 2.81 -9.32
CA ILE A 37 -6.96 2.44 -8.19
C ILE A 37 -5.79 1.59 -8.66
N LEU A 38 -4.58 1.94 -8.20
CA LEU A 38 -3.37 1.13 -8.31
C LEU A 38 -2.93 0.70 -6.90
N ASP A 39 -3.10 -0.59 -6.58
CA ASP A 39 -2.74 -1.15 -5.28
C ASP A 39 -1.41 -1.90 -5.36
N LEU A 40 -0.36 -1.30 -4.81
CA LEU A 40 1.03 -1.76 -4.87
C LEU A 40 1.32 -2.63 -3.64
N ALA A 41 1.91 -3.81 -3.87
CA ALA A 41 2.08 -4.85 -2.88
C ALA A 41 0.73 -5.26 -2.24
N CYS A 42 -0.27 -5.52 -3.10
CA CYS A 42 -1.64 -5.79 -2.69
C CYS A 42 -1.81 -7.09 -1.90
N GLY A 43 -0.80 -7.96 -1.95
CA GLY A 43 -0.80 -9.25 -1.26
C GLY A 43 -2.03 -10.08 -1.58
N LYS A 44 -2.61 -10.65 -0.53
CA LYS A 44 -3.83 -11.47 -0.61
C LYS A 44 -5.13 -10.67 -0.77
N GLY A 45 -5.07 -9.41 -1.22
CA GLY A 45 -6.24 -8.55 -1.36
C GLY A 45 -6.88 -8.15 -0.02
N GLY A 46 -6.04 -7.94 1.03
CA GLY A 46 -6.53 -7.57 2.36
C GLY A 46 -7.28 -6.23 2.41
N ASP A 47 -7.03 -5.37 1.44
CA ASP A 47 -7.60 -4.02 1.37
C ASP A 47 -8.71 -3.87 0.31
N LEU A 48 -9.03 -4.92 -0.46
CA LEU A 48 -10.13 -4.93 -1.43
C LEU A 48 -11.46 -4.44 -0.85
N GLY A 49 -11.80 -4.87 0.39
CA GLY A 49 -13.00 -4.40 1.08
C GLY A 49 -13.01 -2.90 1.42
N LYS A 50 -11.85 -2.24 1.40
CA LYS A 50 -11.72 -0.80 1.61
C LYS A 50 -11.90 -0.05 0.30
N PHE A 51 -11.26 -0.52 -0.78
CA PHE A 51 -11.36 0.08 -2.10
C PHE A 51 -12.77 0.01 -2.68
N ILE A 52 -13.47 -1.13 -2.54
CA ILE A 52 -14.81 -1.27 -3.10
C ILE A 52 -15.82 -0.28 -2.51
N ARG A 53 -15.59 0.26 -1.30
CA ARG A 53 -16.42 1.31 -0.70
C ARG A 53 -16.32 2.64 -1.43
N ALA A 54 -15.21 2.87 -2.14
CA ALA A 54 -15.01 4.05 -2.97
C ALA A 54 -15.65 3.91 -4.36
N ALA A 55 -16.36 2.80 -4.63
CA ALA A 55 -16.97 2.50 -5.93
C ALA A 55 -15.98 2.70 -7.10
N PRO A 56 -14.85 1.99 -7.14
CA PRO A 56 -13.82 2.22 -8.14
C PRO A 56 -14.31 1.87 -9.54
N GLY A 57 -13.93 2.69 -10.52
CA GLY A 57 -14.15 2.41 -11.93
C GLY A 57 -13.16 1.37 -12.50
N ARG A 58 -12.03 1.18 -11.81
CA ARG A 58 -10.99 0.21 -12.15
C ARG A 58 -10.11 -0.09 -10.95
N TYR A 59 -9.65 -1.33 -10.85
CA TYR A 59 -8.66 -1.74 -9.85
C TYR A 59 -7.52 -2.51 -10.51
N VAL A 60 -6.29 -2.12 -10.24
CA VAL A 60 -5.09 -2.86 -10.62
C VAL A 60 -4.28 -3.14 -9.37
N GLY A 61 -4.09 -4.42 -9.07
CA GLY A 61 -3.25 -4.89 -7.96
C GLY A 61 -1.92 -5.43 -8.46
N VAL A 62 -0.85 -5.08 -7.80
CA VAL A 62 0.51 -5.57 -8.11
C VAL A 62 1.10 -6.22 -6.87
N ASP A 63 1.64 -7.44 -7.02
CA ASP A 63 2.37 -8.12 -5.96
C ASP A 63 3.46 -9.01 -6.56
N ILE A 64 4.50 -9.31 -5.79
CA ILE A 64 5.58 -10.21 -6.21
C ILE A 64 5.19 -11.69 -6.07
N ALA A 65 4.25 -11.99 -5.17
CA ALA A 65 3.89 -13.35 -4.80
C ALA A 65 2.65 -13.82 -5.56
N LYS A 66 2.82 -14.67 -6.56
CA LYS A 66 1.71 -15.26 -7.33
C LYS A 66 0.65 -15.91 -6.44
N THR A 67 1.08 -16.69 -5.44
CA THR A 67 0.14 -17.35 -4.49
C THR A 67 -0.70 -16.35 -3.71
N SER A 68 -0.16 -15.17 -3.39
CA SER A 68 -0.93 -14.10 -2.76
C SER A 68 -1.96 -13.51 -3.71
N LEU A 69 -1.61 -13.37 -4.98
CA LEU A 69 -2.54 -12.90 -6.00
C LEU A 69 -3.66 -13.92 -6.27
N GLU A 70 -3.36 -15.22 -6.21
CA GLU A 70 -4.37 -16.29 -6.29
C GLU A 70 -5.38 -16.19 -5.13
N ASP A 71 -4.91 -15.98 -3.89
CA ASP A 71 -5.77 -15.70 -2.73
C ASP A 71 -6.61 -14.43 -2.93
N ALA A 72 -6.05 -13.40 -3.59
CA ALA A 72 -6.79 -12.18 -3.92
C ALA A 72 -7.92 -12.44 -4.94
N VAL A 73 -7.67 -13.29 -5.95
CA VAL A 73 -8.71 -13.75 -6.90
C VAL A 73 -9.84 -14.46 -6.18
N GLU A 74 -9.52 -15.37 -5.25
CA GLU A 74 -10.55 -16.06 -4.46
C GLU A 74 -11.42 -15.07 -3.66
N ARG A 75 -10.82 -14.03 -3.11
CA ARG A 75 -11.57 -12.96 -2.40
C ARG A 75 -12.46 -12.15 -3.33
N LEU A 76 -11.98 -11.80 -4.52
CA LEU A 76 -12.76 -11.12 -5.53
C LEU A 76 -13.97 -11.95 -5.94
N ASN A 77 -13.77 -13.24 -6.20
CA ASN A 77 -14.82 -14.17 -6.56
C ASN A 77 -15.83 -14.38 -5.42
N SER A 78 -15.38 -14.40 -4.17
CA SER A 78 -16.26 -14.52 -3.00
C SER A 78 -17.16 -13.30 -2.79
N ASP A 79 -16.77 -12.14 -3.35
CA ASP A 79 -17.51 -10.87 -3.29
C ASP A 79 -17.90 -10.37 -4.69
N SER A 80 -18.15 -11.29 -5.59
CA SER A 80 -18.47 -11.01 -7.01
C SER A 80 -19.67 -10.08 -7.18
N ARG A 81 -20.60 -10.05 -6.22
CA ARG A 81 -21.73 -9.11 -6.22
C ARG A 81 -21.29 -7.66 -6.27
N ARG A 82 -20.20 -7.29 -5.57
CA ARG A 82 -19.67 -5.92 -5.53
C ARG A 82 -18.60 -5.69 -6.59
N TRP A 83 -17.76 -6.70 -6.85
CA TRP A 83 -16.62 -6.58 -7.76
C TRP A 83 -16.95 -6.94 -9.21
N GLY A 84 -18.06 -7.66 -9.48
CA GLY A 84 -18.34 -8.21 -10.80
C GLY A 84 -18.49 -7.18 -11.92
N ALA A 85 -18.81 -5.93 -11.61
CA ALA A 85 -18.87 -4.84 -12.57
C ALA A 85 -17.58 -3.99 -12.66
N VAL A 86 -16.60 -4.23 -11.77
CA VAL A 86 -15.35 -3.48 -11.73
C VAL A 86 -14.29 -4.21 -12.55
N PRO A 87 -13.70 -3.59 -13.58
CA PRO A 87 -12.54 -4.16 -14.26
C PRO A 87 -11.36 -4.33 -13.29
N VAL A 88 -10.97 -5.57 -13.04
CA VAL A 88 -9.87 -5.93 -12.15
C VAL A 88 -8.74 -6.53 -12.95
N THR A 89 -7.52 -6.07 -12.69
CA THR A 89 -6.28 -6.68 -13.19
C THR A 89 -5.34 -6.92 -12.01
N LEU A 90 -4.79 -8.13 -11.90
CA LEU A 90 -3.74 -8.45 -10.93
C LEU A 90 -2.47 -8.81 -11.70
N VAL A 91 -1.34 -8.29 -11.26
CA VAL A 91 -0.06 -8.40 -11.97
C VAL A 91 1.03 -8.90 -11.03
N GLU A 92 1.64 -10.03 -11.37
CA GLU A 92 2.83 -10.51 -10.69
C GLU A 92 4.04 -9.69 -11.13
N CYS A 93 4.59 -8.88 -10.22
CA CYS A 93 5.74 -8.03 -10.51
C CYS A 93 6.50 -7.63 -9.25
N SER A 94 7.84 -7.61 -9.34
CA SER A 94 8.71 -7.06 -8.29
C SER A 94 8.79 -5.55 -8.43
N LEU A 95 8.26 -4.82 -7.44
CA LEU A 95 8.30 -3.37 -7.40
C LEU A 95 9.73 -2.85 -7.17
N GLY A 96 10.09 -1.76 -7.84
CA GLY A 96 11.41 -1.13 -7.73
C GLY A 96 12.55 -1.90 -8.39
N GLY A 97 12.29 -3.05 -9.00
CA GLY A 97 13.24 -3.78 -9.84
C GLY A 97 13.24 -3.25 -11.27
N SER A 98 12.50 -3.91 -12.17
CA SER A 98 12.20 -3.38 -13.51
C SER A 98 11.03 -2.41 -13.46
N SER A 99 10.96 -1.48 -14.43
CA SER A 99 9.81 -0.56 -14.49
C SER A 99 8.50 -1.30 -14.72
N ILE A 100 7.49 -0.95 -13.92
CA ILE A 100 6.13 -1.47 -14.11
C ILE A 100 5.42 -0.82 -15.30
N LEU A 101 5.94 0.32 -15.78
CA LEU A 101 5.41 1.07 -16.92
C LEU A 101 5.95 0.56 -18.27
N GLU A 102 6.92 -0.35 -18.24
CA GLU A 102 7.47 -1.00 -19.42
C GLU A 102 6.85 -2.38 -19.61
N ALA A 103 6.48 -2.68 -20.86
CA ALA A 103 5.92 -3.97 -21.19
C ALA A 103 6.98 -5.07 -21.04
N SER A 104 6.69 -6.04 -20.19
CA SER A 104 7.50 -7.24 -20.01
C SER A 104 6.61 -8.45 -19.74
N PRO A 105 7.05 -9.68 -20.06
CA PRO A 105 6.29 -10.88 -19.75
C PRO A 105 6.00 -10.96 -18.24
N ARG A 106 4.71 -11.04 -17.87
CA ARG A 106 4.23 -11.12 -16.49
C ARG A 106 3.06 -12.08 -16.41
N GLN A 107 2.89 -12.68 -15.22
CA GLN A 107 1.64 -13.35 -14.92
C GLN A 107 0.59 -12.27 -14.65
N VAL A 108 -0.49 -12.29 -15.41
CA VAL A 108 -1.56 -11.31 -15.33
C VAL A 108 -2.89 -12.02 -15.20
N TYR A 109 -3.68 -11.62 -14.20
CA TYR A 109 -5.08 -11.99 -14.09
C TYR A 109 -5.93 -10.81 -14.59
N ALA A 110 -6.68 -11.05 -15.65
CA ALA A 110 -7.64 -10.11 -16.20
C ALA A 110 -8.77 -10.91 -16.89
N ASP A 111 -9.94 -10.31 -17.00
CA ASP A 111 -11.11 -10.94 -17.63
C ASP A 111 -11.40 -12.35 -17.09
N GLN A 112 -11.22 -12.49 -15.76
CA GLN A 112 -11.43 -13.74 -14.99
C GLN A 112 -10.50 -14.90 -15.38
N ALA A 113 -9.38 -14.63 -16.03
CA ALA A 113 -8.40 -15.64 -16.44
C ALA A 113 -6.96 -15.20 -16.16
N TRP A 114 -6.10 -16.18 -15.89
CA TRP A 114 -4.65 -15.99 -15.83
C TRP A 114 -4.03 -16.15 -17.21
N SER A 115 -3.12 -15.27 -17.53
CA SER A 115 -2.30 -15.34 -18.77
C SER A 115 -0.87 -14.92 -18.49
N THR A 116 0.05 -15.31 -19.37
CA THR A 116 1.41 -14.78 -19.40
C THR A 116 1.54 -14.00 -20.69
N ALA A 117 1.63 -12.68 -20.58
CA ALA A 117 1.75 -11.78 -21.72
C ALA A 117 2.64 -10.58 -21.36
N PRO A 118 3.23 -9.91 -22.35
CA PRO A 118 3.81 -8.60 -22.12
C PRO A 118 2.74 -7.63 -21.57
N TYR A 119 2.98 -7.10 -20.37
CA TYR A 119 2.06 -6.18 -19.73
C TYR A 119 2.82 -4.99 -19.14
N ALA A 120 2.25 -3.81 -19.30
CA ALA A 120 2.71 -2.58 -18.68
C ALA A 120 1.56 -1.95 -17.90
N ILE A 121 1.84 -1.42 -16.72
CA ILE A 121 0.89 -0.55 -16.02
C ILE A 121 0.68 0.71 -16.86
N PRO A 122 -0.57 1.08 -17.16
CA PRO A 122 -0.84 2.26 -17.97
C PRO A 122 -0.36 3.55 -17.31
N LYS A 123 0.23 4.45 -18.12
CA LYS A 123 0.67 5.78 -17.68
C LYS A 123 -0.53 6.72 -17.54
N SER A 124 -0.43 7.66 -16.59
CA SER A 124 -1.41 8.73 -16.35
C SER A 124 -2.87 8.23 -16.30
N MET A 125 -3.08 7.07 -15.67
CA MET A 125 -4.39 6.42 -15.62
C MET A 125 -5.03 6.46 -14.23
N PHE A 126 -4.22 6.44 -13.17
CA PHE A 126 -4.73 6.20 -11.82
C PHE A 126 -4.98 7.50 -11.05
N ASP A 127 -6.10 7.52 -10.35
CA ASP A 127 -6.46 8.62 -9.45
C ASP A 127 -5.81 8.44 -8.08
N VAL A 128 -5.63 7.18 -7.67
CA VAL A 128 -5.04 6.81 -6.37
C VAL A 128 -4.10 5.62 -6.56
N ALA A 129 -2.86 5.78 -6.11
CA ALA A 129 -1.95 4.67 -5.84
C ALA A 129 -1.91 4.41 -4.33
N SER A 130 -1.89 3.16 -3.92
CA SER A 130 -1.84 2.75 -2.52
C SER A 130 -0.72 1.75 -2.29
N MET A 131 0.03 1.89 -1.18
CA MET A 131 1.05 0.92 -0.76
C MET A 131 1.01 0.76 0.76
N GLN A 132 0.35 -0.31 1.23
CA GLN A 132 0.04 -0.48 2.64
C GLN A 132 0.99 -1.46 3.33
N PHE A 133 1.79 -0.95 4.30
CA PHE A 133 2.78 -1.73 5.07
C PHE A 133 3.85 -2.44 4.22
N ALA A 134 4.20 -1.87 3.07
CA ALA A 134 5.19 -2.45 2.18
C ALA A 134 6.22 -1.43 1.67
N LEU A 135 6.00 -0.14 1.87
CA LEU A 135 6.87 0.92 1.33
C LEU A 135 8.31 0.79 1.86
N HIS A 136 8.50 0.35 3.10
CA HIS A 136 9.82 0.19 3.71
C HIS A 136 10.73 -0.82 2.97
N TYR A 137 10.17 -1.81 2.28
CA TYR A 137 10.97 -2.73 1.46
C TYR A 137 11.61 -2.05 0.24
N MET A 138 11.09 -0.92 -0.17
CA MET A 138 11.62 -0.18 -1.32
C MET A 138 12.88 0.61 -0.97
N PHE A 139 13.11 0.87 0.32
CA PHE A 139 14.31 1.57 0.81
C PHE A 139 15.53 0.66 1.01
N GLU A 140 15.50 -0.56 0.48
CA GLU A 140 16.68 -1.44 0.40
C GLU A 140 17.85 -0.76 -0.35
N SER A 141 17.54 0.05 -1.37
CA SER A 141 18.49 0.89 -2.07
C SER A 141 17.83 2.13 -2.64
N GLU A 142 18.61 3.20 -2.82
CA GLU A 142 18.15 4.45 -3.45
C GLU A 142 17.61 4.19 -4.86
N GLN A 143 18.27 3.32 -5.63
CA GLN A 143 17.83 2.95 -6.97
C GLN A 143 16.43 2.32 -6.96
N ARG A 144 16.17 1.44 -6.00
CA ARG A 144 14.89 0.75 -5.86
C ARG A 144 13.76 1.72 -5.51
N ALA A 145 14.02 2.60 -4.54
CA ALA A 145 13.08 3.64 -4.13
C ALA A 145 12.80 4.62 -5.27
N SER A 146 13.84 5.14 -5.91
CA SER A 146 13.71 6.08 -7.04
C SER A 146 12.92 5.47 -8.20
N ARG A 147 13.16 4.20 -8.51
CA ARG A 147 12.40 3.47 -9.54
C ARG A 147 10.92 3.36 -9.16
N LEU A 148 10.62 2.95 -7.94
CA LEU A 148 9.22 2.87 -7.49
C LEU A 148 8.50 4.21 -7.64
N PHE A 149 9.10 5.30 -7.13
CA PHE A 149 8.46 6.61 -7.18
C PHE A 149 8.30 7.10 -8.62
N SER A 150 9.31 6.92 -9.47
CA SER A 150 9.22 7.26 -10.89
C SER A 150 8.07 6.51 -11.59
N ASP A 151 7.94 5.22 -11.32
CA ASP A 151 6.87 4.40 -11.89
C ASP A 151 5.48 4.82 -11.37
N VAL A 152 5.36 5.06 -10.07
CA VAL A 152 4.09 5.50 -9.46
C VAL A 152 3.67 6.85 -10.01
N PHE A 153 4.60 7.80 -10.12
CA PHE A 153 4.31 9.13 -10.67
C PHE A 153 3.95 9.07 -12.15
N GLY A 154 4.62 8.18 -12.89
CA GLY A 154 4.26 7.96 -14.29
C GLY A 154 2.90 7.30 -14.48
N ALA A 155 2.43 6.51 -13.52
CA ALA A 155 1.12 5.84 -13.56
C ALA A 155 -0.03 6.76 -13.12
N LEU A 156 0.23 7.72 -12.21
CA LEU A 156 -0.78 8.63 -11.69
C LEU A 156 -1.17 9.69 -12.72
N LYS A 157 -2.46 10.06 -12.69
CA LYS A 157 -2.97 11.26 -13.38
C LYS A 157 -2.40 12.52 -12.74
N PRO A 158 -2.37 13.67 -13.44
CA PRO A 158 -2.22 14.96 -12.79
C PRO A 158 -3.25 15.13 -11.66
N GLY A 159 -2.80 15.51 -10.46
CA GLY A 159 -3.63 15.56 -9.26
C GLY A 159 -3.97 14.22 -8.62
N GLY A 160 -3.41 13.12 -9.12
CA GLY A 160 -3.49 11.82 -8.48
C GLY A 160 -2.67 11.77 -7.19
N SER A 161 -2.96 10.81 -6.30
CA SER A 161 -2.34 10.70 -4.97
C SER A 161 -1.72 9.34 -4.75
N LEU A 162 -0.54 9.30 -4.12
CA LEU A 162 -0.01 8.09 -3.49
C LEU A 162 -0.33 8.13 -2.00
N VAL A 163 -0.95 7.07 -1.49
CA VAL A 163 -1.17 6.87 -0.05
C VAL A 163 -0.44 5.62 0.42
N ALA A 164 0.33 5.74 1.49
CA ALA A 164 1.13 4.62 1.98
C ALA A 164 1.14 4.57 3.51
N THR A 165 1.32 3.38 4.06
CA THR A 165 1.70 3.16 5.46
C THR A 165 3.05 2.47 5.51
N THR A 166 3.90 2.88 6.45
CA THR A 166 5.23 2.31 6.61
C THR A 166 5.63 2.30 8.09
N VAL A 167 6.73 1.65 8.42
CA VAL A 167 7.29 1.64 9.76
C VAL A 167 8.04 2.95 10.05
N ASN A 168 7.95 3.43 11.30
CA ASN A 168 8.80 4.53 11.75
C ASN A 168 10.19 3.96 12.07
N CYS A 169 11.14 4.16 11.16
CA CYS A 169 12.50 3.65 11.32
C CYS A 169 13.23 4.27 12.50
N THR A 170 12.99 5.54 12.83
CA THR A 170 13.63 6.22 13.97
C THR A 170 13.22 5.58 15.28
N ALA A 171 11.91 5.35 15.49
CA ALA A 171 11.42 4.67 16.68
C ALA A 171 11.91 3.22 16.76
N LEU A 172 11.93 2.50 15.62
CA LEU A 172 12.45 1.14 15.55
C LEU A 172 13.94 1.08 15.93
N CYS A 173 14.77 1.95 15.35
CA CYS A 173 16.19 2.03 15.68
C CYS A 173 16.42 2.38 17.15
N ALA A 174 15.72 3.37 17.70
CA ALA A 174 15.81 3.73 19.10
C ALA A 174 15.51 2.53 20.01
N ARG A 175 14.48 1.75 19.69
CA ARG A 175 14.11 0.55 20.45
C ARG A 175 15.19 -0.55 20.35
N ILE A 176 15.70 -0.83 19.16
CA ILE A 176 16.77 -1.82 18.98
C ILE A 176 18.01 -1.42 19.80
N LEU A 177 18.40 -0.16 19.74
CA LEU A 177 19.56 0.34 20.50
C LEU A 177 19.34 0.26 22.02
N SER A 178 18.14 0.55 22.52
CA SER A 178 17.82 0.44 23.95
C SER A 178 17.85 -1.02 24.45
N THR A 179 17.45 -1.97 23.61
CA THR A 179 17.50 -3.40 23.96
C THR A 179 18.92 -3.99 23.87
N ALA A 180 19.77 -3.43 23.00
CA ALA A 180 21.16 -3.86 22.85
C ALA A 180 22.08 -3.39 23.99
N ASN A 181 21.68 -2.38 24.78
CA ASN A 181 22.45 -1.86 25.90
C ASN A 181 21.62 -1.84 27.20
N PRO A 182 21.38 -2.99 27.85
CA PRO A 182 20.56 -3.08 29.04
C PRO A 182 21.17 -2.40 30.30
N ALA A 183 22.41 -1.88 30.21
CA ALA A 183 23.09 -1.22 31.31
C ALA A 183 22.76 0.28 31.47
N SER A 184 22.02 0.89 30.57
CA SER A 184 21.51 2.26 30.72
C SER A 184 20.12 2.22 31.40
N SER A 185 20.13 2.13 32.71
CA SER A 185 18.92 2.03 33.56
C SER A 185 18.10 3.34 33.67
N ASP A 186 18.33 4.29 32.78
CA ASP A 186 17.72 5.62 32.90
C ASP A 186 16.82 6.02 31.73
N MET A 187 16.45 5.07 30.89
CA MET A 187 15.38 5.30 29.93
C MET A 187 14.12 4.59 30.41
N THR A 188 13.36 5.28 31.27
CA THR A 188 11.93 4.99 31.39
C THR A 188 11.35 4.97 29.96
N PRO A 189 10.71 3.88 29.51
CA PRO A 189 10.03 3.90 28.22
C PRO A 189 9.05 5.08 28.26
N PRO A 190 8.96 5.88 27.23
CA PRO A 190 7.95 6.92 27.19
C PRO A 190 6.60 6.26 27.44
N THR A 191 5.98 6.59 28.57
CA THR A 191 4.64 6.15 28.96
C THR A 191 3.60 6.91 28.15
N THR A 192 3.76 6.93 26.86
CA THR A 192 2.76 7.48 25.94
C THR A 192 2.10 6.33 25.24
N ASP A 193 0.97 5.91 25.81
CA ASP A 193 -0.04 5.03 25.19
C ASP A 193 -0.66 5.62 23.90
N ILE A 194 0.03 6.50 23.26
CA ILE A 194 -0.45 7.18 22.06
C ILE A 194 0.48 6.78 20.94
N ALA A 195 -0.04 5.96 20.03
CA ALA A 195 0.54 5.85 18.70
C ALA A 195 0.59 7.27 18.10
N GLU A 196 1.75 7.89 18.11
CA GLU A 196 1.95 9.17 17.45
C GLU A 196 1.85 8.94 15.95
N TRP A 197 0.73 9.35 15.39
CA TRP A 197 0.46 9.32 13.98
C TRP A 197 1.08 10.57 13.37
N TYR A 198 2.14 10.41 12.62
CA TYR A 198 2.65 11.49 11.79
C TYR A 198 2.04 11.37 10.40
N VAL A 199 1.17 12.30 10.06
CA VAL A 199 0.81 12.56 8.68
C VAL A 199 1.93 13.43 8.12
N CYS A 200 2.88 12.83 7.45
CA CYS A 200 3.82 13.59 6.65
C CYS A 200 3.16 13.90 5.31
N THR A 201 2.65 15.11 5.18
CA THR A 201 2.43 15.70 3.87
C THR A 201 3.80 16.16 3.41
N ILE A 202 4.42 15.42 2.51
CA ILE A 202 5.60 15.93 1.83
C ILE A 202 5.06 16.84 0.73
N ASP A 203 4.84 18.10 1.07
CA ASP A 203 4.74 19.17 0.09
C ASP A 203 6.15 19.32 -0.51
N HIS A 204 6.48 18.46 -1.44
CA HIS A 204 7.57 18.75 -2.34
C HIS A 204 7.00 19.81 -3.27
N GLU A 205 7.52 21.03 -3.17
CA GLU A 205 7.52 21.90 -4.33
C GLU A 205 8.38 21.17 -5.37
N PRO A 206 7.79 20.52 -6.37
CA PRO A 206 8.60 19.97 -7.45
C PRO A 206 9.20 21.15 -8.19
N PRO A 207 10.37 20.99 -8.82
CA PRO A 207 10.75 21.90 -9.88
C PRO A 207 9.56 21.92 -10.85
N MET A 208 8.95 23.07 -10.96
CA MET A 208 7.69 23.42 -11.60
C MET A 208 7.51 22.74 -12.96
N ASP A 209 6.97 21.53 -12.98
CA ASP A 209 6.15 21.06 -14.06
C ASP A 209 4.81 20.58 -13.46
N GLU A 210 3.75 21.03 -14.05
CA GLU A 210 2.35 21.16 -13.67
C GLU A 210 1.63 19.94 -13.03
N LYS A 211 2.34 19.04 -12.36
CA LYS A 211 1.74 17.85 -11.72
C LYS A 211 1.88 17.93 -10.20
N GLY A 212 0.99 18.67 -9.57
CA GLY A 212 0.85 18.64 -8.11
C GLY A 212 0.61 17.21 -7.64
N LEU A 213 1.56 16.64 -6.90
CA LEU A 213 1.43 15.31 -6.31
C LEU A 213 1.30 15.43 -4.80
N THR A 214 0.27 14.82 -4.23
CA THR A 214 0.12 14.70 -2.79
C THR A 214 0.56 13.32 -2.33
N LEU A 215 1.65 13.24 -1.55
CA LEU A 215 2.04 12.04 -0.83
C LEU A 215 1.44 12.09 0.58
N LEU A 216 0.47 11.25 0.86
CA LEU A 216 -0.05 11.04 2.21
C LEU A 216 0.62 9.79 2.80
N CYS A 217 1.61 9.97 3.65
CA CYS A 217 2.31 8.88 4.33
C CYS A 217 1.96 8.89 5.82
N LEU A 218 1.44 7.78 6.34
CA LEU A 218 1.25 7.56 7.75
C LEU A 218 2.40 6.71 8.28
N LEU A 219 3.26 7.31 9.11
CA LEU A 219 4.31 6.59 9.83
C LEU A 219 3.71 5.94 11.08
N TYR A 220 3.96 4.66 11.23
CA TYR A 220 3.45 3.87 12.36
C TYR A 220 4.57 3.48 13.30
N THR A 221 4.41 3.78 14.59
CA THR A 221 5.24 3.23 15.67
C THR A 221 4.43 2.19 16.42
N SER A 222 4.86 0.93 16.48
CA SER A 222 4.27 -0.04 17.37
C SER A 222 5.11 -0.16 18.65
N ASP A 223 4.61 0.32 19.76
CA ASP A 223 5.11 -0.02 21.10
C ASP A 223 4.49 -1.30 21.64
N ALA A 224 4.05 -2.19 20.75
CA ALA A 224 3.48 -3.47 21.12
C ALA A 224 4.48 -4.60 20.86
N ALA A 225 5.28 -4.93 21.84
CA ALA A 225 5.90 -6.24 22.03
C ALA A 225 5.43 -6.82 23.35
#